data_821db35a0d0cee72658a6a3883bcac3b
#
_entry.id   821db35a0d0cee72658a6a3883bcac3b
#
_cell.length_a   1.000
_cell.length_b   1.000
_cell.length_c   1.000
_cell.angle_alpha   90.00
_cell.angle_beta   90.00
_cell.angle_gamma   90.00
#
_symmetry.space_group_name_H-M   'P 1'
#
loop_
_entity.id
_entity.type
_entity.pdbx_description
1 polymer ?
#
loop_
_entity_poly.entity_id
_entity_poly.type
_entity_poly.pdbx_seq_one_letter_code
_entity_poly.pdbx_strand_id
1 'polypeptide(L)'
;MVKGIEEEAEKNGYRILLCNSGSDLARSTSGLQLLSGKMVDGIITMNALSSLPELTTMIGDAPWVQCAEYADTGSISCVGINDVEAAQGAVSRLADSGRRRIALINHDLSYRYARLRERGYKSVLHVRGLAYQQVTYAQDLSAAAGKRAMEQLLSQDEKPDAVFAVSDSLAAGALRAIAQAGLRVPEDIAVIGFDGTELAEVVSPQLTTVEQPSRAIGRTAVSLLLKRIDDPDAAVERVMMDWRVIDRASV
;
A
#
# COMPACT_ATOMS: atom_id res chain seq x y z
N MET A 1 5.87 -9.21 1.97
CA MET A 1 6.39 -8.48 3.14
C MET A 1 6.56 -9.42 4.33
N VAL A 2 5.52 -10.07 4.85
CA VAL A 2 5.59 -11.05 5.98
C VAL A 2 6.67 -12.11 5.77
N LYS A 3 6.80 -12.69 4.57
CA LYS A 3 7.87 -13.64 4.25
C LYS A 3 9.28 -13.07 4.45
N GLY A 4 9.48 -11.79 4.16
CA GLY A 4 10.77 -11.12 4.41
C GLY A 4 11.05 -10.91 5.90
N ILE A 5 9.99 -10.62 6.68
CA ILE A 5 10.07 -10.54 8.15
C ILE A 5 10.46 -11.92 8.72
N GLU A 6 9.75 -12.97 8.31
CA GLU A 6 10.00 -14.35 8.77
C GLU A 6 11.43 -14.81 8.50
N GLU A 7 11.90 -14.64 7.26
CA GLU A 7 13.26 -15.04 6.86
C GLU A 7 14.35 -14.32 7.65
N GLU A 8 14.22 -13.01 7.86
CA GLU A 8 15.25 -12.26 8.58
C GLU A 8 15.18 -12.52 10.08
N ALA A 9 13.98 -12.71 10.65
CA ALA A 9 13.82 -13.11 12.04
C ALA A 9 14.46 -14.47 12.31
N GLU A 10 14.15 -15.49 11.48
CA GLU A 10 14.70 -16.84 11.63
C GLU A 10 16.23 -16.87 11.53
N LYS A 11 16.80 -16.13 10.57
CA LYS A 11 18.26 -15.97 10.40
C LYS A 11 18.95 -15.46 11.67
N ASN A 12 18.26 -14.59 12.44
CA ASN A 12 18.77 -14.01 13.68
C ASN A 12 18.29 -14.77 14.94
N GLY A 13 17.72 -15.97 14.81
CA GLY A 13 17.33 -16.81 15.94
C GLY A 13 15.98 -16.45 16.57
N TYR A 14 15.20 -15.56 15.95
CA TYR A 14 13.87 -15.16 16.41
C TYR A 14 12.75 -15.92 15.70
N ARG A 15 11.59 -15.95 16.33
CA ARG A 15 10.33 -16.44 15.73
C ARG A 15 9.32 -15.32 15.63
N ILE A 16 8.45 -15.37 14.64
CA ILE A 16 7.36 -14.40 14.51
C ILE A 16 6.04 -14.97 15.02
N LEU A 17 5.28 -14.13 15.68
CA LEU A 17 3.89 -14.34 16.00
C LEU A 17 3.05 -13.35 15.19
N LEU A 18 2.31 -13.83 14.20
CA LEU A 18 1.49 -13.00 13.33
C LEU A 18 0.11 -12.80 13.95
N CYS A 19 -0.22 -11.53 14.29
CA CYS A 19 -1.53 -11.13 14.76
C CYS A 19 -2.24 -10.33 13.66
N ASN A 20 -3.35 -10.84 13.13
CA ASN A 20 -4.18 -10.12 12.17
C ASN A 20 -5.29 -9.38 12.90
N SER A 21 -5.11 -8.07 13.08
CA SER A 21 -6.06 -7.20 13.77
C SER A 21 -7.09 -6.55 12.82
N GLY A 22 -6.83 -6.56 11.52
CA GLY A 22 -7.60 -5.76 10.56
C GLY A 22 -7.56 -4.27 10.93
N SER A 23 -8.69 -3.59 10.83
CA SER A 23 -8.89 -2.20 11.30
C SER A 23 -9.47 -2.13 12.71
N ASP A 24 -9.60 -3.27 13.42
CA ASP A 24 -10.21 -3.36 14.73
C ASP A 24 -9.19 -3.05 15.83
N LEU A 25 -9.40 -1.92 16.53
CA LEU A 25 -8.55 -1.48 17.63
C LEU A 25 -8.54 -2.50 18.79
N ALA A 26 -9.67 -3.14 19.10
CA ALA A 26 -9.75 -4.12 20.19
C ALA A 26 -8.89 -5.36 19.89
N ARG A 27 -8.84 -5.80 18.64
CA ARG A 27 -7.95 -6.89 18.21
C ARG A 27 -6.49 -6.47 18.21
N SER A 28 -6.19 -5.23 17.82
CA SER A 28 -4.83 -4.67 17.93
C SER A 28 -4.37 -4.66 19.38
N THR A 29 -5.26 -4.25 20.31
CA THR A 29 -5.01 -4.24 21.74
C THR A 29 -4.66 -5.62 22.30
N SER A 30 -5.37 -6.67 21.89
CA SER A 30 -5.08 -8.04 22.37
C SER A 30 -3.69 -8.53 21.90
N GLY A 31 -3.25 -8.17 20.71
CA GLY A 31 -1.88 -8.43 20.24
C GLY A 31 -0.83 -7.70 21.07
N LEU A 32 -1.10 -6.46 21.47
CA LEU A 32 -0.20 -5.65 22.30
C LEU A 32 -0.07 -6.16 23.75
N GLN A 33 -1.09 -6.86 24.28
CA GLN A 33 -1.00 -7.51 25.59
C GLN A 33 0.13 -8.56 25.69
N LEU A 34 0.57 -9.10 24.54
CA LEU A 34 1.71 -10.02 24.48
C LEU A 34 3.03 -9.35 24.88
N LEU A 35 3.16 -8.03 24.62
CA LEU A 35 4.32 -7.25 25.08
C LEU A 35 4.32 -7.10 26.61
N SER A 36 3.20 -6.68 27.18
CA SER A 36 3.09 -6.48 28.64
C SER A 36 3.29 -7.78 29.41
N GLY A 37 2.93 -8.93 28.77
CA GLY A 37 3.22 -10.26 29.30
C GLY A 37 4.64 -10.76 29.08
N LYS A 38 5.54 -9.96 28.46
CA LYS A 38 6.89 -10.37 28.06
C LYS A 38 6.93 -11.67 27.23
N MET A 39 5.89 -11.89 26.43
CA MET A 39 5.79 -13.06 25.54
C MET A 39 6.45 -12.81 24.19
N VAL A 40 6.76 -11.54 23.88
CA VAL A 40 7.49 -11.12 22.68
C VAL A 40 8.51 -10.05 23.07
N ASP A 41 9.62 -9.99 22.32
CA ASP A 41 10.73 -9.07 22.58
C ASP A 41 10.52 -7.71 21.91
N GLY A 42 9.65 -7.63 20.91
CA GLY A 42 9.34 -6.38 20.19
C GLY A 42 8.21 -6.53 19.20
N ILE A 43 7.81 -5.44 18.55
CA ILE A 43 6.69 -5.37 17.63
C ILE A 43 7.07 -4.74 16.31
N ILE A 44 6.55 -5.32 15.20
CA ILE A 44 6.47 -4.68 13.89
C ILE A 44 4.99 -4.47 13.57
N THR A 45 4.57 -3.22 13.37
CA THR A 45 3.22 -2.89 12.92
C THR A 45 3.22 -2.62 11.43
N MET A 46 2.17 -3.12 10.73
CA MET A 46 2.00 -2.98 9.28
C MET A 46 0.73 -2.19 8.91
N ASN A 47 0.00 -1.70 9.89
CA ASN A 47 -1.18 -0.86 9.69
C ASN A 47 -0.98 0.46 10.43
N ALA A 48 -1.45 1.56 9.82
CA ALA A 48 -1.58 2.81 10.56
C ALA A 48 -2.63 2.61 11.64
N LEU A 49 -2.20 2.82 12.83
CA LEU A 49 -3.07 2.73 13.98
C LEU A 49 -3.74 4.09 14.12
N SER A 50 -5.05 4.12 14.00
CA SER A 50 -5.87 5.34 14.07
C SER A 50 -5.75 6.08 15.40
N SER A 51 -5.16 5.43 16.43
CA SER A 51 -4.90 5.99 17.77
C SER A 51 -3.43 5.80 18.17
N LEU A 52 -2.52 6.45 17.45
CA LEU A 52 -1.08 6.43 17.77
C LEU A 52 -0.79 6.78 19.24
N PRO A 53 -1.42 7.79 19.88
CA PRO A 53 -1.18 8.11 21.30
C PRO A 53 -1.52 6.94 22.24
N GLU A 54 -2.66 6.27 22.02
CA GLU A 54 -3.08 5.13 22.85
C GLU A 54 -2.12 3.96 22.70
N LEU A 55 -1.67 3.70 21.48
CA LEU A 55 -0.73 2.62 21.19
C LEU A 55 0.67 2.91 21.75
N THR A 56 1.13 4.13 21.62
CA THR A 56 2.39 4.55 22.23
C THR A 56 2.33 4.35 23.74
N THR A 57 1.22 4.68 24.38
CA THR A 57 1.00 4.44 25.81
C THR A 57 0.99 2.95 26.15
N MET A 58 0.39 2.11 25.32
CA MET A 58 0.28 0.66 25.56
C MET A 58 1.59 -0.07 25.27
N ILE A 59 2.33 0.33 24.25
CA ILE A 59 3.62 -0.25 23.87
C ILE A 59 4.71 0.21 24.85
N GLY A 60 4.59 1.45 25.35
CA GLY A 60 5.58 2.03 26.26
C GLY A 60 6.96 2.09 25.61
N ASP A 61 7.98 1.68 26.37
CA ASP A 61 9.38 1.67 25.93
C ASP A 61 9.79 0.39 25.17
N ALA A 62 8.82 -0.51 24.87
CA ALA A 62 9.13 -1.75 24.18
C ALA A 62 9.63 -1.48 22.74
N PRO A 63 10.57 -2.29 22.22
CA PRO A 63 11.07 -2.16 20.86
C PRO A 63 9.95 -2.21 19.83
N TRP A 64 9.83 -1.15 19.02
CA TRP A 64 8.77 -0.99 18.04
C TRP A 64 9.27 -0.43 16.72
N VAL A 65 8.81 -1.02 15.62
CA VAL A 65 9.07 -0.55 14.24
C VAL A 65 7.78 -0.53 13.45
N GLN A 66 7.58 0.52 12.66
CA GLN A 66 6.47 0.62 11.71
C GLN A 66 6.94 0.23 10.31
N CYS A 67 6.16 -0.62 9.64
CA CYS A 67 6.52 -1.22 8.35
C CYS A 67 5.44 -0.94 7.30
N ALA A 68 5.81 -0.28 6.21
CA ALA A 68 5.00 0.17 5.08
C ALA A 68 3.96 1.26 5.43
N GLU A 69 3.23 1.10 6.51
CA GLU A 69 2.29 2.09 7.04
C GLU A 69 2.87 2.65 8.35
N TYR A 70 3.11 3.95 8.41
CA TYR A 70 3.82 4.58 9.53
C TYR A 70 3.32 6.01 9.79
N ALA A 71 3.52 6.48 11.02
CA ALA A 71 3.18 7.84 11.42
C ALA A 71 4.31 8.83 11.06
N ASP A 72 3.93 10.07 10.78
CA ASP A 72 4.90 11.13 10.46
C ASP A 72 5.50 11.82 11.72
N THR A 73 5.36 11.21 12.90
CA THR A 73 5.82 11.78 14.18
C THR A 73 7.34 11.81 14.35
N GLY A 74 8.07 11.00 13.60
CA GLY A 74 9.52 10.89 13.70
C GLY A 74 10.03 10.24 15.01
N SER A 75 9.14 9.70 15.85
CA SER A 75 9.47 9.10 17.15
C SER A 75 9.66 7.58 17.11
N ILE A 76 9.31 6.94 16.00
CA ILE A 76 9.35 5.47 15.85
C ILE A 76 10.09 5.15 14.55
N SER A 77 11.02 4.19 14.64
CA SER A 77 11.73 3.71 13.46
C SER A 77 10.75 3.12 12.45
N CYS A 78 10.95 3.43 11.17
CA CYS A 78 10.05 2.95 10.13
C CYS A 78 10.77 2.63 8.82
N VAL A 79 10.15 1.76 8.04
CA VAL A 79 10.58 1.42 6.69
C VAL A 79 9.39 1.40 5.74
N GLY A 80 9.57 1.94 4.54
CA GLY A 80 8.54 1.98 3.50
C GLY A 80 9.08 2.52 2.18
N ILE A 81 8.20 3.08 1.37
CA ILE A 81 8.53 3.79 0.13
C ILE A 81 7.96 5.21 0.17
N ASN A 82 8.35 6.04 -0.80
CA ASN A 82 7.68 7.32 -1.01
C ASN A 82 6.40 7.13 -1.85
N ASP A 83 5.26 6.93 -1.18
CA ASP A 83 3.97 6.69 -1.82
C ASP A 83 3.51 7.83 -2.75
N VAL A 84 3.90 9.08 -2.46
CA VAL A 84 3.56 10.22 -3.33
C VAL A 84 4.29 10.10 -4.66
N GLU A 85 5.60 9.92 -4.63
CA GLU A 85 6.41 9.79 -5.84
C GLU A 85 6.04 8.52 -6.62
N ALA A 86 5.75 7.42 -5.93
CA ALA A 86 5.33 6.18 -6.54
C ALA A 86 3.99 6.33 -7.29
N ALA A 87 3.02 7.01 -6.67
CA ALA A 87 1.74 7.32 -7.33
C ALA A 87 1.92 8.32 -8.49
N GLN A 88 2.83 9.30 -8.34
CA GLN A 88 3.18 10.19 -9.45
C GLN A 88 3.76 9.42 -10.63
N GLY A 89 4.62 8.44 -10.38
CA GLY A 89 5.16 7.56 -11.42
C GLY A 89 4.07 6.77 -12.14
N ALA A 90 3.13 6.17 -11.39
CA ALA A 90 2.00 5.44 -11.96
C ALA A 90 1.12 6.32 -12.86
N VAL A 91 0.70 7.48 -12.35
CA VAL A 91 -0.20 8.38 -13.07
C VAL A 91 0.49 9.05 -14.26
N SER A 92 1.77 9.39 -14.12
CA SER A 92 2.58 9.91 -15.23
C SER A 92 2.68 8.88 -16.37
N ARG A 93 2.86 7.59 -16.02
CA ARG A 93 2.91 6.52 -17.02
C ARG A 93 1.62 6.42 -17.84
N LEU A 94 0.45 6.59 -17.19
CA LEU A 94 -0.84 6.66 -17.88
C LEU A 94 -0.94 7.92 -18.76
N ALA A 95 -0.57 9.08 -18.25
CA ALA A 95 -0.61 10.34 -19.01
C ALA A 95 0.34 10.31 -20.21
N ASP A 96 1.53 9.71 -20.07
CA ASP A 96 2.53 9.57 -21.13
C ASP A 96 2.09 8.58 -22.23
N SER A 97 1.19 7.61 -21.91
CA SER A 97 0.54 6.76 -22.93
C SER A 97 -0.62 7.46 -23.68
N GLY A 98 -0.82 8.77 -23.42
CA GLY A 98 -1.83 9.60 -24.09
C GLY A 98 -3.18 9.66 -23.39
N ARG A 99 -3.34 9.04 -22.21
CA ARG A 99 -4.60 9.05 -21.46
C ARG A 99 -4.86 10.43 -20.83
N ARG A 100 -6.12 10.86 -20.84
CA ARG A 100 -6.52 12.20 -20.41
C ARG A 100 -7.60 12.18 -19.32
N ARG A 101 -8.42 11.13 -19.25
CA ARG A 101 -9.45 10.93 -18.23
C ARG A 101 -9.05 9.82 -17.28
N ILE A 102 -8.05 10.11 -16.45
CA ILE A 102 -7.48 9.16 -15.51
C ILE A 102 -8.30 9.18 -14.22
N ALA A 103 -8.95 8.08 -13.87
CA ALA A 103 -9.63 7.91 -12.59
C ALA A 103 -8.72 7.24 -11.56
N LEU A 104 -9.07 7.38 -10.28
CA LEU A 104 -8.43 6.71 -9.16
C LEU A 104 -9.42 5.76 -8.46
N ILE A 105 -9.05 4.50 -8.31
CA ILE A 105 -9.68 3.57 -7.36
C ILE A 105 -8.80 3.53 -6.12
N ASN A 106 -9.25 4.21 -5.06
CA ASN A 106 -8.55 4.37 -3.79
C ASN A 106 -9.16 3.50 -2.69
N HIS A 107 -8.54 3.51 -1.53
CA HIS A 107 -9.01 2.92 -0.29
C HIS A 107 -9.41 4.01 0.71
N ASP A 108 -9.84 3.61 1.92
CA ASP A 108 -10.20 4.50 3.01
C ASP A 108 -9.04 5.46 3.36
N LEU A 109 -9.34 6.74 3.44
CA LEU A 109 -8.37 7.81 3.74
C LEU A 109 -7.89 7.80 5.21
N SER A 110 -8.39 6.93 6.07
CA SER A 110 -7.78 6.67 7.37
C SER A 110 -6.37 6.09 7.24
N TYR A 111 -6.11 5.36 6.13
CA TYR A 111 -4.78 4.85 5.81
C TYR A 111 -3.90 5.95 5.20
N ARG A 112 -2.66 6.03 5.69
CA ARG A 112 -1.67 7.00 5.23
C ARG A 112 -1.34 6.82 3.74
N TYR A 113 -1.09 5.58 3.31
CA TYR A 113 -0.76 5.31 1.91
C TYR A 113 -1.87 5.79 0.96
N ALA A 114 -3.15 5.62 1.33
CA ALA A 114 -4.29 6.05 0.51
C ALA A 114 -4.28 7.56 0.31
N ARG A 115 -4.07 8.34 1.39
CA ARG A 115 -3.93 9.80 1.31
C ARG A 115 -2.74 10.23 0.44
N LEU A 116 -1.60 9.57 0.58
CA LEU A 116 -0.38 9.92 -0.14
C LEU A 116 -0.46 9.56 -1.62
N ARG A 117 -1.00 8.38 -1.96
CA ARG A 117 -1.23 7.98 -3.35
C ARG A 117 -2.23 8.89 -4.04
N GLU A 118 -3.30 9.30 -3.35
CA GLU A 118 -4.24 10.30 -3.88
C GLU A 118 -3.58 11.67 -4.08
N ARG A 119 -2.70 12.10 -3.16
CA ARG A 119 -1.92 13.34 -3.33
C ARG A 119 -1.03 13.25 -4.57
N GLY A 120 -0.34 12.15 -4.78
CA GLY A 120 0.48 11.91 -5.96
C GLY A 120 -0.35 11.95 -7.25
N TYR A 121 -1.49 11.26 -7.28
CA TYR A 121 -2.44 11.29 -8.39
C TYR A 121 -2.89 12.73 -8.72
N LYS A 122 -3.42 13.46 -7.75
CA LYS A 122 -3.90 14.85 -7.95
C LYS A 122 -2.79 15.78 -8.42
N SER A 123 -1.57 15.62 -7.93
CA SER A 123 -0.43 16.45 -8.32
C SER A 123 -0.08 16.29 -9.81
N VAL A 124 -0.10 15.07 -10.34
CA VAL A 124 0.16 14.83 -11.76
C VAL A 124 -0.94 15.39 -12.62
N LEU A 125 -2.22 15.19 -12.26
CA LEU A 125 -3.33 15.78 -13.00
C LEU A 125 -3.20 17.31 -13.09
N HIS A 126 -2.88 17.94 -11.98
CA HIS A 126 -2.68 19.38 -11.93
C HIS A 126 -1.52 19.85 -12.83
N VAL A 127 -0.34 19.24 -12.71
CA VAL A 127 0.85 19.60 -13.50
C VAL A 127 0.63 19.35 -15.00
N ARG A 128 -0.13 18.32 -15.36
CA ARG A 128 -0.44 17.98 -16.77
C ARG A 128 -1.66 18.70 -17.32
N GLY A 129 -2.35 19.53 -16.52
CA GLY A 129 -3.57 20.24 -16.94
C GLY A 129 -4.73 19.29 -17.27
N LEU A 130 -4.84 18.14 -16.61
CA LEU A 130 -5.90 17.16 -16.80
C LEU A 130 -7.07 17.53 -15.88
N ALA A 131 -8.21 17.91 -16.46
CA ALA A 131 -9.38 18.38 -15.71
C ALA A 131 -10.21 17.25 -15.10
N TYR A 132 -10.15 16.03 -15.69
CA TYR A 132 -10.91 14.88 -15.19
C TYR A 132 -10.34 14.38 -13.86
N GLN A 133 -11.12 14.49 -12.79
CA GLN A 133 -10.73 14.06 -11.43
C GLN A 133 -11.85 13.24 -10.81
N GLN A 134 -11.89 11.93 -11.13
CA GLN A 134 -12.84 10.99 -10.52
C GLN A 134 -12.11 10.05 -9.57
N VAL A 135 -12.59 9.98 -8.33
CA VAL A 135 -12.06 9.08 -7.30
C VAL A 135 -13.19 8.24 -6.75
N THR A 136 -13.02 6.93 -6.71
CA THR A 136 -13.89 6.01 -5.98
C THR A 136 -13.13 5.37 -4.83
N TYR A 137 -13.80 5.19 -3.69
CA TYR A 137 -13.20 4.61 -2.50
C TYR A 137 -13.73 3.19 -2.30
N ALA A 138 -12.84 2.23 -2.39
CA ALA A 138 -13.15 0.83 -2.12
C ALA A 138 -13.24 0.59 -0.60
N GLN A 139 -14.18 -0.25 -0.18
CA GLN A 139 -14.39 -0.58 1.24
C GLN A 139 -13.27 -1.47 1.81
N ASP A 140 -12.63 -2.25 0.95
CA ASP A 140 -11.51 -3.13 1.26
C ASP A 140 -10.61 -3.29 0.01
N LEU A 141 -9.46 -3.94 0.17
CA LEU A 141 -8.50 -4.16 -0.93
C LEU A 141 -8.78 -5.46 -1.73
N SER A 142 -10.02 -5.95 -1.76
CA SER A 142 -10.36 -7.14 -2.55
C SER A 142 -10.61 -6.83 -4.02
N ALA A 143 -10.45 -7.84 -4.88
CA ALA A 143 -10.84 -7.72 -6.29
C ALA A 143 -12.35 -7.47 -6.46
N ALA A 144 -13.19 -7.95 -5.53
CA ALA A 144 -14.61 -7.67 -5.54
C ALA A 144 -14.92 -6.18 -5.29
N ALA A 145 -14.19 -5.54 -4.38
CA ALA A 145 -14.31 -4.11 -4.14
C ALA A 145 -13.80 -3.28 -5.33
N GLY A 146 -12.67 -3.68 -5.93
CA GLY A 146 -12.15 -3.05 -7.15
C GLY A 146 -13.12 -3.14 -8.33
N LYS A 147 -13.79 -4.30 -8.47
CA LYS A 147 -14.84 -4.48 -9.49
C LYS A 147 -15.99 -3.48 -9.29
N ARG A 148 -16.55 -3.40 -8.08
CA ARG A 148 -17.64 -2.45 -7.76
C ARG A 148 -17.23 -1.00 -7.99
N ALA A 149 -16.03 -0.62 -7.59
CA ALA A 149 -15.51 0.72 -7.79
C ALA A 149 -15.40 1.07 -9.29
N MET A 150 -14.94 0.13 -10.11
CA MET A 150 -14.86 0.31 -11.56
C MET A 150 -16.25 0.37 -12.21
N GLU A 151 -17.18 -0.47 -11.79
CA GLU A 151 -18.59 -0.41 -12.26
C GLU A 151 -19.22 0.96 -11.99
N GLN A 152 -18.94 1.55 -10.82
CA GLN A 152 -19.37 2.92 -10.48
C GLN A 152 -18.75 3.95 -11.44
N LEU A 153 -17.45 3.85 -11.77
CA LEU A 153 -16.79 4.75 -12.73
C LEU A 153 -17.39 4.59 -14.14
N LEU A 154 -17.69 3.36 -14.56
CA LEU A 154 -18.28 3.07 -15.87
C LEU A 154 -19.74 3.55 -15.99
N SER A 155 -20.44 3.75 -14.89
CA SER A 155 -21.83 4.26 -14.88
C SER A 155 -21.94 5.77 -14.99
N GLN A 156 -20.81 6.51 -14.92
CA GLN A 156 -20.79 7.96 -15.10
C GLN A 156 -21.02 8.35 -16.58
N ASP A 157 -21.55 9.56 -16.79
CA ASP A 157 -21.75 10.10 -18.15
C ASP A 157 -20.41 10.24 -18.89
N GLU A 158 -19.40 10.78 -18.21
CA GLU A 158 -18.03 10.86 -18.70
C GLU A 158 -17.18 9.72 -18.10
N LYS A 159 -16.90 8.71 -18.92
CA LYS A 159 -16.12 7.54 -18.52
C LYS A 159 -14.62 7.81 -18.56
N PRO A 160 -13.84 7.19 -17.66
CA PRO A 160 -12.37 7.26 -17.71
C PRO A 160 -11.83 6.55 -18.98
N ASP A 161 -10.68 7.01 -19.47
CA ASP A 161 -9.86 6.30 -20.47
C ASP A 161 -8.65 5.61 -19.82
N ALA A 162 -8.44 5.83 -18.50
CA ALA A 162 -7.48 5.09 -17.71
C ALA A 162 -7.87 5.07 -16.23
N VAL A 163 -7.35 4.07 -15.52
CA VAL A 163 -7.56 3.89 -14.07
C VAL A 163 -6.23 3.59 -13.39
N PHE A 164 -5.92 4.37 -12.36
CA PHE A 164 -4.94 4.02 -11.34
C PHE A 164 -5.67 3.37 -10.16
N ALA A 165 -5.35 2.12 -9.85
CA ALA A 165 -5.85 1.42 -8.67
C ALA A 165 -4.72 1.32 -7.63
N VAL A 166 -5.00 1.67 -6.37
CA VAL A 166 -4.00 1.71 -5.30
C VAL A 166 -3.50 0.33 -4.82
N SER A 167 -3.98 -0.75 -5.43
CA SER A 167 -3.42 -2.10 -5.25
C SER A 167 -3.67 -2.97 -6.46
N ASP A 168 -2.86 -4.00 -6.67
CA ASP A 168 -3.03 -4.97 -7.76
C ASP A 168 -4.35 -5.74 -7.63
N SER A 169 -4.80 -6.00 -6.41
CA SER A 169 -6.08 -6.67 -6.17
C SER A 169 -7.26 -5.82 -6.62
N LEU A 170 -7.26 -4.52 -6.33
CA LEU A 170 -8.27 -3.59 -6.84
C LEU A 170 -8.21 -3.47 -8.37
N ALA A 171 -7.00 -3.40 -8.93
CA ALA A 171 -6.77 -3.36 -10.37
C ALA A 171 -7.31 -4.62 -11.07
N ALA A 172 -7.08 -5.81 -10.52
CA ALA A 172 -7.63 -7.06 -11.03
C ALA A 172 -9.17 -7.05 -11.06
N GLY A 173 -9.78 -6.47 -10.03
CA GLY A 173 -11.23 -6.23 -10.00
C GLY A 173 -11.69 -5.27 -11.08
N ALA A 174 -10.96 -4.18 -11.31
CA ALA A 174 -11.23 -3.21 -12.36
C ALA A 174 -11.12 -3.85 -13.76
N LEU A 175 -10.09 -4.64 -14.04
CA LEU A 175 -9.94 -5.40 -15.28
C LEU A 175 -11.17 -6.28 -15.54
N ARG A 176 -11.68 -6.97 -14.53
CA ARG A 176 -12.87 -7.80 -14.63
C ARG A 176 -14.13 -6.99 -14.97
N ALA A 177 -14.33 -5.82 -14.34
CA ALA A 177 -15.48 -4.96 -14.64
C ALA A 177 -15.43 -4.40 -16.07
N ILE A 178 -14.25 -3.98 -16.52
CA ILE A 178 -14.02 -3.47 -17.88
C ILE A 178 -14.37 -4.55 -18.92
N ALA A 179 -13.84 -5.77 -18.73
CA ALA A 179 -14.14 -6.90 -19.62
C ALA A 179 -15.64 -7.27 -19.64
N GLN A 180 -16.31 -7.23 -18.49
CA GLN A 180 -17.77 -7.49 -18.41
C GLN A 180 -18.61 -6.39 -19.08
N ALA A 181 -18.09 -5.17 -19.17
CA ALA A 181 -18.71 -4.08 -19.93
C ALA A 181 -18.43 -4.15 -21.43
N GLY A 182 -17.73 -5.18 -21.92
CA GLY A 182 -17.36 -5.35 -23.32
C GLY A 182 -16.26 -4.40 -23.81
N LEU A 183 -15.54 -3.77 -22.88
CA LEU A 183 -14.44 -2.85 -23.17
C LEU A 183 -13.08 -3.57 -23.11
N ARG A 184 -12.11 -3.06 -23.86
CA ARG A 184 -10.78 -3.65 -23.99
C ARG A 184 -9.75 -2.89 -23.16
N VAL A 185 -8.78 -3.62 -22.66
CA VAL A 185 -7.62 -3.09 -21.96
C VAL A 185 -6.37 -3.48 -22.76
N PRO A 186 -5.51 -2.52 -23.15
CA PRO A 186 -5.53 -1.10 -22.80
C PRO A 186 -6.33 -0.21 -23.78
N GLU A 187 -6.85 -0.70 -24.89
CA GLU A 187 -7.31 0.10 -26.04
C GLU A 187 -8.39 1.11 -25.64
N ASP A 188 -9.42 0.66 -24.92
CA ASP A 188 -10.53 1.52 -24.49
C ASP A 188 -10.24 2.15 -23.12
N ILE A 189 -9.69 1.39 -22.16
CA ILE A 189 -9.32 1.85 -20.83
C ILE A 189 -7.99 1.22 -20.42
N ALA A 190 -6.95 2.03 -20.16
CA ALA A 190 -5.70 1.55 -19.58
C ALA A 190 -5.84 1.36 -18.06
N VAL A 191 -5.13 0.38 -17.48
CA VAL A 191 -5.17 0.10 -16.04
C VAL A 191 -3.76 -0.05 -15.50
N ILE A 192 -3.46 0.68 -14.42
CA ILE A 192 -2.22 0.51 -13.66
C ILE A 192 -2.54 0.16 -12.21
N GLY A 193 -1.84 -0.84 -11.67
CA GLY A 193 -1.94 -1.27 -10.28
C GLY A 193 -0.83 -0.73 -9.39
N PHE A 194 -0.75 -1.30 -8.21
CA PHE A 194 0.27 -0.99 -7.21
C PHE A 194 0.52 -2.24 -6.36
N ASP A 195 1.74 -2.45 -5.89
CA ASP A 195 2.34 -3.47 -5.04
C ASP A 195 3.33 -4.38 -5.77
N GLY A 196 3.13 -4.68 -7.06
CA GLY A 196 3.98 -5.60 -7.83
C GLY A 196 3.84 -7.06 -7.38
N THR A 197 2.60 -7.48 -7.11
CA THR A 197 2.31 -8.84 -6.66
C THR A 197 2.29 -9.84 -7.82
N GLU A 198 2.40 -11.15 -7.52
CA GLU A 198 2.25 -12.22 -8.52
C GLU A 198 0.91 -12.14 -9.27
N LEU A 199 -0.12 -11.55 -8.65
CA LEU A 199 -1.42 -11.33 -9.28
C LEU A 199 -1.30 -10.50 -10.56
N ALA A 200 -0.39 -9.52 -10.60
CA ALA A 200 -0.16 -8.67 -11.76
C ALA A 200 0.34 -9.46 -12.99
N GLU A 201 0.96 -10.62 -12.79
CA GLU A 201 1.48 -11.47 -13.86
C GLU A 201 0.44 -12.49 -14.39
N VAL A 202 -0.52 -12.89 -13.53
CA VAL A 202 -1.48 -13.94 -13.87
C VAL A 202 -2.81 -13.42 -14.42
N VAL A 203 -3.14 -12.13 -14.21
CA VAL A 203 -4.34 -11.53 -14.81
C VAL A 203 -4.16 -11.31 -16.31
N SER A 204 -5.27 -11.21 -17.03
CA SER A 204 -5.26 -10.94 -18.47
C SER A 204 -6.11 -9.68 -18.78
N PRO A 205 -5.49 -8.67 -19.45
CA PRO A 205 -4.05 -8.58 -19.78
C PRO A 205 -3.17 -8.50 -18.54
N GLN A 206 -1.89 -8.85 -18.67
CA GLN A 206 -0.91 -8.68 -17.59
C GLN A 206 -0.85 -7.23 -17.14
N LEU A 207 -0.85 -7.01 -15.83
CA LEU A 207 -1.03 -5.70 -15.22
C LEU A 207 0.29 -4.94 -15.08
N THR A 208 0.37 -3.77 -15.71
CA THR A 208 1.36 -2.74 -15.40
C THR A 208 1.15 -2.29 -13.96
N THR A 209 2.20 -2.24 -13.15
CA THR A 209 2.07 -1.96 -11.71
C THR A 209 3.29 -1.24 -11.15
N VAL A 210 3.10 -0.53 -10.06
CA VAL A 210 4.22 -0.06 -9.23
C VAL A 210 4.68 -1.20 -8.34
N GLU A 211 5.90 -1.68 -8.55
CA GLU A 211 6.51 -2.70 -7.70
C GLU A 211 7.14 -2.07 -6.46
N GLN A 212 6.74 -2.54 -5.29
CA GLN A 212 7.40 -2.28 -4.03
C GLN A 212 8.36 -3.43 -3.70
N PRO A 213 9.55 -3.17 -3.15
CA PRO A 213 10.46 -4.24 -2.71
C PRO A 213 9.98 -4.86 -1.39
N SER A 214 8.75 -5.41 -1.38
CA SER A 214 8.01 -5.84 -0.19
C SER A 214 8.81 -6.79 0.70
N ARG A 215 9.61 -7.70 0.10
CA ARG A 215 10.43 -8.66 0.85
C ARG A 215 11.61 -7.95 1.54
N ALA A 216 12.25 -7.00 0.86
CA ALA A 216 13.33 -6.20 1.42
C ALA A 216 12.82 -5.27 2.52
N ILE A 217 11.65 -4.64 2.34
CA ILE A 217 10.98 -3.83 3.38
C ILE A 217 10.80 -4.68 4.65
N GLY A 218 10.27 -5.91 4.52
CA GLY A 218 10.09 -6.81 5.65
C GLY A 218 11.41 -7.16 6.37
N ARG A 219 12.46 -7.46 5.63
CA ARG A 219 13.79 -7.75 6.22
C ARG A 219 14.35 -6.54 6.96
N THR A 220 14.26 -5.35 6.36
CA THR A 220 14.74 -4.11 6.99
C THR A 220 13.96 -3.78 8.25
N ALA A 221 12.63 -4.05 8.28
CA ALA A 221 11.84 -3.87 9.49
C ALA A 221 12.38 -4.71 10.66
N VAL A 222 12.76 -5.97 10.41
CA VAL A 222 13.39 -6.83 11.42
C VAL A 222 14.75 -6.28 11.83
N SER A 223 15.61 -5.91 10.88
CA SER A 223 16.93 -5.35 11.20
C SER A 223 16.83 -4.10 12.08
N LEU A 224 15.87 -3.22 11.81
CA LEU A 224 15.59 -2.05 12.65
C LEU A 224 15.09 -2.43 14.05
N LEU A 225 14.21 -3.45 14.13
CA LEU A 225 13.69 -3.93 15.40
C LEU A 225 14.79 -4.57 16.26
N LEU A 226 15.65 -5.39 15.69
CA LEU A 226 16.77 -6.02 16.39
C LEU A 226 17.72 -4.98 16.96
N LYS A 227 18.05 -3.91 16.22
CA LYS A 227 18.83 -2.79 16.75
C LYS A 227 18.19 -2.18 17.99
N ARG A 228 16.86 -2.06 18.02
CA ARG A 228 16.13 -1.51 19.17
C ARG A 228 16.04 -2.49 20.34
N ILE A 229 16.07 -3.81 20.07
CA ILE A 229 16.14 -4.86 21.11
C ILE A 229 17.51 -4.86 21.76
N ASP A 230 18.59 -4.75 20.96
CA ASP A 230 19.97 -4.79 21.44
C ASP A 230 20.36 -3.47 22.15
N ASP A 231 19.84 -2.33 21.67
CA ASP A 231 20.09 -1.00 22.23
C ASP A 231 18.78 -0.18 22.25
N PRO A 232 18.08 -0.11 23.40
CA PRO A 232 16.86 0.69 23.56
C PRO A 232 17.05 2.19 23.25
N ASP A 233 18.29 2.71 23.40
CA ASP A 233 18.63 4.11 23.12
C ASP A 233 19.08 4.34 21.67
N ALA A 234 19.08 3.30 20.82
CA ALA A 234 19.45 3.43 19.42
C ALA A 234 18.64 4.54 18.72
N ALA A 235 19.28 5.28 17.83
CA ALA A 235 18.64 6.37 17.10
C ALA A 235 17.43 5.88 16.29
N VAL A 236 16.38 6.71 16.23
CA VAL A 236 15.23 6.45 15.37
C VAL A 236 15.64 6.58 13.90
N GLU A 237 15.38 5.54 13.12
CA GLU A 237 15.72 5.49 11.70
C GLU A 237 14.46 5.48 10.83
N ARG A 238 14.51 6.23 9.72
CA ARG A 238 13.50 6.21 8.67
C ARG A 238 14.13 5.74 7.38
N VAL A 239 13.78 4.54 6.94
CA VAL A 239 14.34 3.93 5.72
C VAL A 239 13.30 3.96 4.62
N MET A 240 13.57 4.73 3.55
CA MET A 240 12.75 4.76 2.35
C MET A 240 13.43 3.96 1.25
N MET A 241 12.75 2.95 0.72
CA MET A 241 13.26 2.08 -0.33
C MET A 241 12.80 2.54 -1.69
N ASP A 242 13.59 2.21 -2.71
CA ASP A 242 13.26 2.46 -4.10
C ASP A 242 12.09 1.58 -4.56
N TRP A 243 11.31 2.14 -5.46
CA TRP A 243 10.20 1.49 -6.16
C TRP A 243 10.41 1.62 -7.68
N ARG A 244 9.67 0.87 -8.47
CA ARG A 244 9.72 1.00 -9.93
C ARG A 244 8.37 0.69 -10.56
N VAL A 245 8.10 1.28 -11.73
CA VAL A 245 6.98 0.86 -12.58
C VAL A 245 7.43 -0.34 -13.40
N ILE A 246 6.66 -1.40 -13.38
CA ILE A 246 6.83 -2.59 -14.23
C ILE A 246 5.80 -2.50 -15.34
N ASP A 247 6.26 -2.18 -16.54
CA ASP A 247 5.43 -2.12 -17.73
C ASP A 247 5.00 -3.52 -18.19
N ARG A 248 3.70 -3.67 -18.46
CA ARG A 248 3.08 -4.87 -19.03
C ARG A 248 2.00 -4.48 -20.05
N ALA A 249 1.06 -5.38 -20.32
CA ALA A 249 0.09 -5.22 -21.40
C ALA A 249 -1.13 -4.33 -21.07
N SER A 250 -1.30 -3.87 -19.83
CA SER A 250 -2.51 -3.12 -19.42
C SER A 250 -2.41 -1.60 -19.61
N VAL A 251 -1.25 -1.08 -20.07
CA VAL A 251 -1.00 0.35 -20.36
C VAL A 251 -0.35 0.52 -21.71
#